data_595be8402d13dbc40cf80dc4fa5b65b7
#
_entry.id   595be8402d13dbc40cf80dc4fa5b65b7
#
_cell.length_a   1.000
_cell.length_b   1.000
_cell.length_c   1.000
_cell.angle_alpha   90.00
_cell.angle_beta   90.00
_cell.angle_gamma   90.00
#
_symmetry.space_group_name_H-M   'P 1'
#
loop_
_entity.id
_entity.type
_entity.pdbx_description
1 polymer ?
#
loop_
_entity_poly.entity_id
_entity_poly.type
_entity_poly.pdbx_seq_one_letter_code
_entity_poly.pdbx_strand_id
1 'polypeptide(L)'
;MKNKILLFALILVLLAGSSAFAQINPEGKITGKVTDDQGNPLPGVTVEATSPKLVGKAATVTDATGTFRLLALPSGTYELVFTLPGFKTLIRKDIVLQLSQTLVINVTMEPAAIEEQITVVGQSPLIDVKSTVKGQVMTKETFLTLPRGRTFDSLITTVPGVSSEGRAGGISVDGASGAENMWYVDGTNVTEIHVGTRAQNVVLELVDEVKVTASGYNAEFGGSMGGVVNVITRSGGNTFRGDVMGYYNNNKLYMQGKARDYLRLNPYDPTTLIYEYVNDDDLFFNGGKDRDRYYRIEGIFSLGGYIIKDRLWFFGSFNPIYSQTNALRDFNQRNGPWYNFISWYRYDNASIKLTAAPMAGLRVSASFVNNFSREKGSIPSINGTGNPETPYYKSGYDYPNFSTAFTADYSGQNNLLVSLRAGWHRQDVGNQGIKPPAGPTYYFNFANTMYQSQYQQMGRPDLVKYAGWASAGAWLEAKRELREKVSSNLDVTYYLNLAGEHAWKAGVQFIWLHENYDYTPNAPRVN
;
A
#
# COMPACT_ATOMS: atom_id res chain seq x y z
N MET A 1 -11.94 31.77 43.67
CA MET A 1 -10.60 31.44 43.17
C MET A 1 -10.33 29.95 43.16
N LYS A 2 -10.59 29.17 44.21
CA LYS A 2 -10.32 27.72 44.27
C LYS A 2 -10.95 26.90 43.13
N ASN A 3 -12.20 27.18 42.74
CA ASN A 3 -12.89 26.45 41.66
C ASN A 3 -12.32 26.73 40.25
N LYS A 4 -11.77 27.94 40.03
CA LYS A 4 -11.10 28.26 38.75
C LYS A 4 -9.74 27.61 38.65
N ILE A 5 -9.02 27.44 39.75
CA ILE A 5 -7.73 26.71 39.82
C ILE A 5 -7.98 25.22 39.63
N LEU A 6 -9.05 24.66 40.21
CA LEU A 6 -9.43 23.26 40.03
C LEU A 6 -9.84 22.97 38.57
N LEU A 7 -10.61 23.88 37.96
CA LEU A 7 -10.96 23.76 36.54
C LEU A 7 -9.74 23.87 35.64
N PHE A 8 -8.81 24.76 35.92
CA PHE A 8 -7.56 24.91 35.19
C PHE A 8 -6.65 23.70 35.37
N ALA A 9 -6.56 23.17 36.60
CA ALA A 9 -5.82 21.92 36.86
C ALA A 9 -6.46 20.70 36.17
N LEU A 10 -7.78 20.61 36.14
CA LEU A 10 -8.53 19.57 35.44
C LEU A 10 -8.29 19.65 33.92
N ILE A 11 -8.29 20.85 33.35
CA ILE A 11 -7.98 21.10 31.94
C ILE A 11 -6.52 20.74 31.65
N LEU A 12 -5.59 21.08 32.55
CA LEU A 12 -4.17 20.73 32.42
C LEU A 12 -3.93 19.22 32.53
N VAL A 13 -4.66 18.51 33.38
CA VAL A 13 -4.61 17.05 33.51
C VAL A 13 -5.24 16.35 32.29
N LEU A 14 -6.32 16.89 31.75
CA LEU A 14 -6.92 16.43 30.48
C LEU A 14 -5.99 16.68 29.28
N LEU A 15 -5.24 17.77 29.29
CA LEU A 15 -4.24 18.09 28.26
C LEU A 15 -2.96 17.29 28.43
N ALA A 16 -2.57 16.90 29.63
CA ALA A 16 -1.37 16.10 29.89
C ALA A 16 -1.59 14.59 29.74
N GLY A 17 -2.85 14.12 29.78
CA GLY A 17 -3.23 12.69 29.66
C GLY A 17 -3.45 12.20 28.23
N SER A 18 -3.49 13.09 27.24
CA SER A 18 -3.70 12.72 25.83
C SER A 18 -2.37 12.76 25.08
N SER A 19 -1.69 11.62 25.03
CA SER A 19 -0.79 11.33 23.90
C SER A 19 -1.70 11.26 22.66
N ALA A 20 -2.05 12.42 22.11
CA ALA A 20 -2.89 12.53 20.94
C ALA A 20 -2.08 12.15 19.72
N PHE A 21 -2.17 10.90 19.32
CA PHE A 21 -1.73 10.44 18.01
C PHE A 21 -2.88 10.69 17.03
N ALA A 22 -2.71 11.65 16.14
CA ALA A 22 -3.67 11.92 15.08
C ALA A 22 -3.25 11.24 13.78
N GLN A 23 -4.21 10.72 13.02
CA GLN A 23 -3.95 10.09 11.72
C GLN A 23 -3.99 11.09 10.56
N ILE A 24 -3.41 10.70 9.41
CA ILE A 24 -3.27 11.49 8.19
C ILE A 24 -4.60 12.07 7.73
N ASN A 25 -4.63 13.37 7.50
CA ASN A 25 -5.60 13.96 6.60
C ASN A 25 -5.02 13.93 5.16
N PRO A 26 -5.52 13.07 4.26
CA PRO A 26 -5.03 12.98 2.90
C PRO A 26 -5.40 14.19 2.05
N GLU A 27 -6.27 15.05 2.53
CA GLU A 27 -6.78 16.19 1.79
C GLU A 27 -5.83 17.39 1.86
N GLY A 28 -5.78 18.11 0.74
CA GLY A 28 -5.01 19.34 0.64
C GLY A 28 -5.82 20.57 1.09
N LYS A 29 -5.17 21.72 1.11
CA LYS A 29 -5.81 23.01 1.36
C LYS A 29 -5.21 24.09 0.47
N ILE A 30 -6.05 25.04 0.06
CA ILE A 30 -5.64 26.26 -0.64
C ILE A 30 -5.93 27.44 0.26
N THR A 31 -4.93 28.25 0.54
CA THR A 31 -5.04 29.47 1.34
C THR A 31 -4.39 30.63 0.62
N GLY A 32 -4.69 31.84 1.00
CA GLY A 32 -4.05 32.99 0.43
C GLY A 32 -4.65 34.30 0.93
N LYS A 33 -4.08 35.40 0.45
CA LYS A 33 -4.53 36.75 0.76
C LYS A 33 -5.01 37.44 -0.51
N VAL A 34 -6.14 38.14 -0.40
CA VAL A 34 -6.67 38.99 -1.47
C VAL A 34 -6.46 40.44 -1.09
N THR A 35 -5.85 41.21 -2.00
CA THR A 35 -5.57 42.64 -1.82
C THR A 35 -6.10 43.44 -3.01
N ASP A 36 -6.26 44.74 -2.84
CA ASP A 36 -6.46 45.66 -3.94
C ASP A 36 -5.11 46.01 -4.63
N ASP A 37 -5.15 46.85 -5.64
CA ASP A 37 -3.98 47.37 -6.41
C ASP A 37 -3.04 48.23 -5.57
N GLN A 38 -3.50 48.73 -4.40
CA GLN A 38 -2.71 49.48 -3.43
C GLN A 38 -2.11 48.60 -2.34
N GLY A 39 -2.42 47.29 -2.32
CA GLY A 39 -1.95 46.33 -1.34
C GLY A 39 -2.79 46.24 -0.07
N ASN A 40 -3.96 46.94 0.01
CA ASN A 40 -4.85 46.83 1.13
C ASN A 40 -5.62 45.51 1.11
N PRO A 41 -5.87 44.88 2.26
CA PRO A 41 -6.64 43.64 2.31
C PRO A 41 -8.10 43.88 1.88
N LEU A 42 -8.64 42.94 1.10
CA LEU A 42 -10.02 42.94 0.64
C LEU A 42 -10.85 41.91 1.44
N PRO A 43 -11.60 42.31 2.46
CA PRO A 43 -12.57 41.43 3.14
C PRO A 43 -13.82 41.25 2.29
N GLY A 44 -14.51 40.12 2.48
CA GLY A 44 -15.79 39.85 1.81
C GLY A 44 -15.70 39.33 0.38
N VAL A 45 -14.49 39.07 -0.14
CA VAL A 45 -14.32 38.42 -1.45
C VAL A 45 -14.80 36.99 -1.38
N THR A 46 -15.74 36.62 -2.24
CA THR A 46 -16.14 35.22 -2.44
C THR A 46 -15.10 34.51 -3.26
N VAL A 47 -14.58 33.40 -2.74
CA VAL A 47 -13.60 32.53 -3.43
C VAL A 47 -14.23 31.19 -3.65
N GLU A 48 -14.50 30.85 -4.92
CA GLU A 48 -15.02 29.55 -5.33
C GLU A 48 -13.92 28.71 -5.98
N ALA A 49 -13.84 27.44 -5.59
CA ALA A 49 -12.96 26.45 -6.20
C ALA A 49 -13.76 25.38 -6.91
N THR A 50 -13.37 25.04 -8.12
CA THR A 50 -13.94 23.94 -8.91
C THR A 50 -12.84 23.02 -9.41
N SER A 51 -13.12 21.73 -9.46
CA SER A 51 -12.21 20.70 -9.98
C SER A 51 -13.01 19.49 -10.48
N PRO A 52 -12.54 18.76 -11.50
CA PRO A 52 -13.16 17.49 -11.89
C PRO A 52 -13.19 16.42 -10.79
N LYS A 53 -12.29 16.54 -9.79
CA LYS A 53 -12.21 15.64 -8.62
C LYS A 53 -12.93 16.20 -7.39
N LEU A 54 -13.28 17.47 -7.40
CA LEU A 54 -14.07 18.09 -6.35
C LEU A 54 -15.55 17.86 -6.63
N VAL A 55 -16.22 17.52 -5.58
CA VAL A 55 -17.66 17.32 -5.56
C VAL A 55 -18.34 18.69 -5.42
N GLY A 56 -19.05 19.13 -6.44
CA GLY A 56 -19.65 20.45 -6.45
C GLY A 56 -18.62 21.57 -6.50
N LYS A 57 -18.84 22.60 -5.71
CA LYS A 57 -17.91 23.72 -5.53
C LYS A 57 -17.53 23.85 -4.06
N ALA A 58 -16.29 24.15 -3.77
CA ALA A 58 -15.88 24.63 -2.46
C ALA A 58 -15.88 26.16 -2.50
N ALA A 59 -16.55 26.78 -1.56
CA ALA A 59 -16.63 28.24 -1.50
C ALA A 59 -16.28 28.74 -0.09
N THR A 60 -15.63 29.89 -0.05
CA THR A 60 -15.26 30.58 1.16
C THR A 60 -15.31 32.09 0.95
N VAL A 61 -15.24 32.87 2.01
CA VAL A 61 -15.23 34.33 1.96
C VAL A 61 -13.98 34.84 2.70
N THR A 62 -13.30 35.86 2.17
CA THR A 62 -12.13 36.45 2.82
C THR A 62 -12.53 37.12 4.15
N ASP A 63 -11.69 36.92 5.17
CA ASP A 63 -11.86 37.54 6.50
C ASP A 63 -11.41 39.04 6.51
N ALA A 64 -11.45 39.67 7.68
CA ALA A 64 -11.08 41.07 7.84
C ALA A 64 -9.64 41.41 7.44
N THR A 65 -8.76 40.40 7.34
CA THR A 65 -7.36 40.56 6.90
C THR A 65 -7.18 40.24 5.41
N GLY A 66 -8.28 40.01 4.69
CA GLY A 66 -8.27 39.58 3.29
C GLY A 66 -7.85 38.09 3.09
N THR A 67 -7.77 37.32 4.17
CA THR A 67 -7.32 35.92 4.08
C THR A 67 -8.50 34.98 3.77
N PHE A 68 -8.27 34.05 2.85
CA PHE A 68 -9.21 32.96 2.56
C PHE A 68 -8.58 31.59 2.82
N ARG A 69 -9.42 30.60 3.14
CA ARG A 69 -9.00 29.21 3.33
C ARG A 69 -10.04 28.27 2.72
N LEU A 70 -9.62 27.46 1.78
CA LEU A 70 -10.37 26.35 1.23
C LEU A 70 -9.77 25.06 1.81
N LEU A 71 -10.47 24.41 2.70
CA LEU A 71 -10.02 23.28 3.49
C LEU A 71 -10.61 21.98 2.95
N ALA A 72 -9.96 20.85 3.27
CA ALA A 72 -10.41 19.50 2.91
C ALA A 72 -10.65 19.32 1.42
N LEU A 73 -9.71 19.80 0.60
CA LEU A 73 -9.78 19.66 -0.84
C LEU A 73 -9.09 18.37 -1.29
N PRO A 74 -9.73 17.53 -2.15
CA PRO A 74 -9.04 16.41 -2.78
C PRO A 74 -7.92 16.91 -3.70
N SER A 75 -6.90 16.09 -3.86
CA SER A 75 -5.87 16.37 -4.86
C SER A 75 -6.46 16.45 -6.27
N GLY A 76 -5.96 17.37 -7.07
CA GLY A 76 -6.44 17.57 -8.44
C GLY A 76 -6.10 18.93 -9.01
N THR A 77 -6.56 19.18 -10.23
CA THR A 77 -6.42 20.49 -10.88
C THR A 77 -7.64 21.33 -10.58
N TYR A 78 -7.41 22.55 -10.12
CA TYR A 78 -8.43 23.49 -9.67
C TYR A 78 -8.49 24.74 -10.55
N GLU A 79 -9.71 25.30 -10.63
CA GLU A 79 -9.97 26.66 -11.05
C GLU A 79 -10.52 27.41 -9.84
N LEU A 80 -9.95 28.57 -9.53
CA LEU A 80 -10.41 29.49 -8.48
C LEU A 80 -11.03 30.73 -9.10
N VAL A 81 -12.20 31.11 -8.63
CA VAL A 81 -12.92 32.32 -9.04
C VAL A 81 -13.06 33.25 -7.83
N PHE A 82 -12.58 34.48 -7.95
CA PHE A 82 -12.64 35.53 -6.94
C PHE A 82 -13.66 36.58 -7.38
N THR A 83 -14.65 36.85 -6.54
CA THR A 83 -15.73 37.78 -6.87
C THR A 83 -15.98 38.74 -5.69
N LEU A 84 -15.99 40.03 -5.99
CA LEU A 84 -16.38 41.09 -5.06
C LEU A 84 -17.11 42.20 -5.83
N PRO A 85 -18.30 42.66 -5.40
CA PRO A 85 -18.98 43.79 -6.04
C PRO A 85 -18.08 45.02 -6.15
N GLY A 86 -17.99 45.63 -7.32
CA GLY A 86 -17.12 46.79 -7.57
C GLY A 86 -15.67 46.44 -7.98
N PHE A 87 -15.33 45.17 -8.07
CA PHE A 87 -14.04 44.68 -8.57
C PHE A 87 -14.22 43.77 -9.77
N LYS A 88 -13.18 43.67 -10.61
CA LYS A 88 -13.15 42.72 -11.72
C LYS A 88 -13.10 41.29 -11.21
N THR A 89 -13.91 40.41 -11.74
CA THR A 89 -13.87 38.97 -11.41
C THR A 89 -12.54 38.38 -11.86
N LEU A 90 -11.77 37.79 -10.94
CA LEU A 90 -10.48 37.18 -11.22
C LEU A 90 -10.62 35.65 -11.25
N ILE A 91 -10.14 35.03 -12.33
CA ILE A 91 -10.13 33.57 -12.49
C ILE A 91 -8.69 33.09 -12.56
N ARG A 92 -8.33 32.14 -11.71
CA ARG A 92 -7.07 31.41 -11.72
C ARG A 92 -7.29 29.98 -12.13
N LYS A 93 -6.67 29.54 -13.26
CA LYS A 93 -6.79 28.19 -13.81
C LYS A 93 -5.51 27.38 -13.61
N ASP A 94 -5.65 26.07 -13.84
CA ASP A 94 -4.52 25.12 -13.85
C ASP A 94 -3.74 25.04 -12.53
N ILE A 95 -4.45 25.19 -11.41
CA ILE A 95 -3.88 25.11 -10.07
C ILE A 95 -3.82 23.65 -9.67
N VAL A 96 -2.63 23.04 -9.63
CA VAL A 96 -2.44 21.64 -9.23
C VAL A 96 -2.25 21.55 -7.73
N LEU A 97 -3.18 20.92 -7.04
CA LEU A 97 -3.12 20.62 -5.61
C LEU A 97 -2.78 19.14 -5.41
N GLN A 98 -1.69 18.87 -4.71
CA GLN A 98 -1.24 17.51 -4.39
C GLN A 98 -1.78 17.04 -3.02
N LEU A 99 -1.65 15.75 -2.77
CA LEU A 99 -2.07 15.10 -1.54
C LEU A 99 -1.42 15.73 -0.29
N SER A 100 -2.26 16.12 0.68
CA SER A 100 -1.83 16.77 1.94
C SER A 100 -0.96 18.02 1.73
N GLN A 101 -1.10 18.72 0.61
CA GLN A 101 -0.38 19.94 0.30
C GLN A 101 -1.11 21.16 0.85
N THR A 102 -0.34 22.15 1.33
CA THR A 102 -0.84 23.49 1.59
C THR A 102 -0.36 24.41 0.47
N LEU A 103 -1.28 24.84 -0.38
CA LEU A 103 -0.96 25.75 -1.47
C LEU A 103 -1.33 27.19 -1.08
N VAL A 104 -0.38 28.12 -1.20
CA VAL A 104 -0.59 29.52 -0.90
C VAL A 104 -0.72 30.30 -2.19
N ILE A 105 -1.89 30.93 -2.41
CA ILE A 105 -2.20 31.71 -3.61
C ILE A 105 -2.64 33.11 -3.19
N ASN A 106 -1.74 34.06 -3.32
CA ASN A 106 -2.05 35.47 -3.12
C ASN A 106 -2.49 36.11 -4.44
N VAL A 107 -3.52 36.93 -4.38
CA VAL A 107 -4.08 37.61 -5.56
C VAL A 107 -4.35 39.07 -5.28
N THR A 108 -4.20 39.88 -6.34
CA THR A 108 -4.59 41.30 -6.33
C THR A 108 -5.78 41.47 -7.26
N MET A 109 -6.84 42.13 -6.78
CA MET A 109 -8.05 42.45 -7.57
C MET A 109 -8.04 43.95 -7.94
N GLU A 110 -8.43 44.22 -9.18
CA GLU A 110 -8.54 45.58 -9.71
C GLU A 110 -9.97 46.10 -9.58
N PRO A 111 -10.22 47.36 -9.20
CA PRO A 111 -11.55 47.98 -9.26
C PRO A 111 -12.13 47.92 -10.70
N ALA A 112 -13.42 47.69 -10.81
CA ALA A 112 -14.11 47.66 -12.10
C ALA A 112 -15.19 48.76 -12.14
N ALA A 113 -15.21 49.50 -13.22
CA ALA A 113 -16.29 50.43 -13.53
C ALA A 113 -17.53 49.73 -14.12
N ILE A 114 -17.32 48.57 -14.75
CA ILE A 114 -18.30 47.65 -15.36
C ILE A 114 -17.83 46.24 -15.03
N GLU A 115 -18.73 45.23 -14.97
CA GLU A 115 -18.35 43.82 -14.77
C GLU A 115 -17.41 43.31 -15.87
N GLU A 116 -16.12 43.38 -15.62
CA GLU A 116 -15.08 42.83 -16.45
C GLU A 116 -14.48 41.57 -15.82
N GLN A 117 -14.07 40.62 -16.63
CA GLN A 117 -13.48 39.37 -16.20
C GLN A 117 -12.00 39.30 -16.64
N ILE A 118 -11.11 39.00 -15.71
CA ILE A 118 -9.70 38.76 -15.99
C ILE A 118 -9.39 37.28 -15.74
N THR A 119 -8.90 36.58 -16.76
CA THR A 119 -8.42 35.21 -16.64
C THR A 119 -6.90 35.22 -16.57
N VAL A 120 -6.34 34.68 -15.50
CA VAL A 120 -4.90 34.48 -15.33
C VAL A 120 -4.62 32.99 -15.31
N VAL A 121 -3.85 32.52 -16.30
CA VAL A 121 -3.28 31.17 -16.29
C VAL A 121 -1.97 31.26 -15.50
N GLY A 122 -1.95 30.70 -14.31
CA GLY A 122 -0.78 30.73 -13.44
C GLY A 122 -0.29 29.31 -13.17
N GLN A 123 1.03 29.11 -13.26
CA GLN A 123 1.64 27.89 -12.76
C GLN A 123 1.53 27.86 -11.23
N SER A 124 1.10 26.73 -10.68
CA SER A 124 1.15 26.51 -9.23
C SER A 124 2.60 26.61 -8.74
N PRO A 125 2.86 27.22 -7.57
CA PRO A 125 4.17 27.15 -6.96
C PRO A 125 4.60 25.69 -6.80
N LEU A 126 5.73 25.32 -7.37
CA LEU A 126 6.28 23.97 -7.28
C LEU A 126 6.83 23.66 -5.88
N ILE A 127 7.09 24.69 -5.06
CA ILE A 127 7.72 24.55 -3.75
C ILE A 127 6.73 24.98 -2.67
N ASP A 128 6.47 24.10 -1.72
CA ASP A 128 5.76 24.43 -0.49
C ASP A 128 6.76 25.05 0.50
N VAL A 129 6.78 26.38 0.56
CA VAL A 129 7.70 27.12 1.45
C VAL A 129 7.34 27.07 2.92
N LYS A 130 6.16 26.53 3.27
CA LYS A 130 5.70 26.39 4.66
C LYS A 130 5.88 24.96 5.23
N SER A 131 6.27 24.00 4.40
CA SER A 131 6.45 22.62 4.79
C SER A 131 7.92 22.27 5.01
N THR A 132 8.22 21.61 6.13
CA THR A 132 9.53 20.99 6.42
C THR A 132 9.53 19.50 6.12
N VAL A 133 8.44 18.99 5.55
CA VAL A 133 8.24 17.56 5.27
C VAL A 133 9.11 17.16 4.07
N LYS A 134 10.00 16.20 4.27
CA LYS A 134 10.72 15.55 3.19
C LYS A 134 9.88 14.40 2.66
N GLY A 135 9.48 14.48 1.40
CA GLY A 135 8.65 13.45 0.79
C GLY A 135 8.39 13.73 -0.67
N GLN A 136 7.75 12.77 -1.32
CA GLN A 136 7.34 12.89 -2.72
C GLN A 136 5.92 12.38 -2.91
N VAL A 137 5.14 13.10 -3.70
CA VAL A 137 3.84 12.66 -4.19
C VAL A 137 4.02 12.16 -5.62
N MET A 138 3.52 10.97 -5.88
CA MET A 138 3.50 10.38 -7.21
C MET A 138 2.05 10.26 -7.68
N THR A 139 1.75 10.87 -8.81
CA THR A 139 0.42 10.86 -9.42
C THR A 139 0.28 9.75 -10.46
N LYS A 140 -0.94 9.47 -10.87
CA LYS A 140 -1.23 8.48 -11.93
C LYS A 140 -0.44 8.76 -13.21
N GLU A 141 -0.27 10.02 -13.61
CA GLU A 141 0.47 10.40 -14.81
C GLU A 141 1.93 9.99 -14.70
N THR A 142 2.53 10.19 -13.52
CA THR A 142 3.91 9.74 -13.24
C THR A 142 4.01 8.21 -13.34
N PHE A 143 3.02 7.48 -12.84
CA PHE A 143 3.02 6.01 -12.90
C PHE A 143 3.04 5.48 -14.33
N LEU A 144 2.32 6.13 -15.24
CA LEU A 144 2.18 5.67 -16.62
C LEU A 144 3.44 5.94 -17.45
N THR A 145 4.28 6.88 -17.04
CA THR A 145 5.48 7.30 -17.79
C THR A 145 6.76 6.61 -17.34
N LEU A 146 6.80 6.06 -16.12
CA LEU A 146 7.99 5.40 -15.59
C LEU A 146 8.05 3.92 -15.97
N PRO A 147 9.22 3.41 -16.43
CA PRO A 147 9.44 1.97 -16.59
C PRO A 147 9.49 1.33 -15.18
N ARG A 148 8.56 0.47 -14.86
CA ARG A 148 8.35 -0.07 -13.52
C ARG A 148 7.77 -1.48 -13.51
N GLY A 149 7.89 -2.16 -12.37
CA GLY A 149 7.16 -3.39 -12.12
C GLY A 149 5.64 -3.16 -11.97
N ARG A 150 4.90 -4.27 -11.82
CA ARG A 150 3.43 -4.27 -11.73
C ARG A 150 2.89 -3.97 -10.32
N THR A 151 3.75 -3.78 -9.33
CA THR A 151 3.38 -3.47 -7.95
C THR A 151 3.68 -2.01 -7.62
N PHE A 152 2.92 -1.41 -6.72
CA PHE A 152 3.19 -0.04 -6.32
C PHE A 152 4.50 0.10 -5.52
N ASP A 153 4.99 -0.98 -4.90
CA ASP A 153 6.32 -1.00 -4.25
C ASP A 153 7.44 -0.68 -5.24
N SER A 154 7.34 -1.21 -6.47
CA SER A 154 8.32 -0.89 -7.53
C SER A 154 8.34 0.59 -7.91
N LEU A 155 7.26 1.30 -7.63
CA LEU A 155 7.17 2.73 -7.83
C LEU A 155 7.80 3.50 -6.67
N ILE A 156 7.54 3.07 -5.44
CA ILE A 156 8.04 3.74 -4.23
C ILE A 156 9.58 3.74 -4.22
N THR A 157 10.22 2.69 -4.74
CA THR A 157 11.69 2.63 -4.84
C THR A 157 12.29 3.64 -5.82
N THR A 158 11.47 4.36 -6.59
CA THR A 158 11.96 5.49 -7.43
C THR A 158 12.05 6.81 -6.65
N VAL A 159 11.52 6.86 -5.43
CA VAL A 159 11.58 8.04 -4.56
C VAL A 159 12.99 8.17 -3.98
N PRO A 160 13.60 9.36 -4.02
CA PRO A 160 14.91 9.60 -3.41
C PRO A 160 14.94 9.22 -1.92
N GLY A 161 15.94 8.45 -1.52
CA GLY A 161 16.08 7.95 -0.15
C GLY A 161 15.32 6.65 0.13
N VAL A 162 14.67 6.06 -0.87
CA VAL A 162 13.96 4.77 -0.74
C VAL A 162 14.71 3.68 -1.48
N SER A 163 14.87 2.53 -0.84
CA SER A 163 15.50 1.34 -1.42
C SER A 163 14.79 0.07 -0.97
N SER A 164 15.02 -1.02 -1.68
CA SER A 164 14.54 -2.34 -1.23
C SER A 164 15.37 -2.82 -0.04
N GLU A 165 14.71 -3.42 0.95
CA GLU A 165 15.38 -4.01 2.09
C GLU A 165 15.35 -5.54 2.01
N GLY A 166 16.54 -6.17 2.14
CA GLY A 166 16.66 -7.63 2.06
C GLY A 166 16.53 -8.34 3.41
N ARG A 167 16.53 -7.64 4.54
CA ARG A 167 16.60 -8.22 5.88
C ARG A 167 15.22 -8.43 6.51
N ALA A 168 14.47 -7.36 6.75
CA ALA A 168 13.09 -7.43 7.24
C ALA A 168 12.08 -7.57 6.09
N GLY A 169 12.51 -7.34 4.86
CA GLY A 169 11.66 -7.26 3.68
C GLY A 169 10.99 -5.89 3.53
N GLY A 170 10.35 -5.67 2.39
CA GLY A 170 9.71 -4.40 2.08
C GLY A 170 10.69 -3.33 1.58
N ILE A 171 10.49 -2.10 2.00
CA ILE A 171 11.30 -0.95 1.60
C ILE A 171 11.95 -0.28 2.80
N SER A 172 13.17 0.18 2.63
CA SER A 172 13.88 1.07 3.55
C SER A 172 13.65 2.51 3.12
N VAL A 173 13.29 3.38 4.05
CA VAL A 173 13.12 4.81 3.81
C VAL A 173 14.11 5.59 4.66
N ASP A 174 14.98 6.37 4.03
CA ASP A 174 16.08 7.12 4.66
C ASP A 174 16.97 6.25 5.61
N GLY A 175 17.15 4.97 5.25
CA GLY A 175 17.96 4.02 6.01
C GLY A 175 17.25 3.31 7.16
N ALA A 176 15.98 3.62 7.43
CA ALA A 176 15.16 2.89 8.38
C ALA A 176 14.79 1.50 7.85
N SER A 177 14.52 0.54 8.74
CA SER A 177 14.06 -0.79 8.37
C SER A 177 12.69 -0.76 7.70
N GLY A 178 12.44 -1.70 6.80
CA GLY A 178 11.12 -1.90 6.19
C GLY A 178 10.01 -2.15 7.21
N ALA A 179 10.36 -2.68 8.38
CA ALA A 179 9.46 -2.91 9.50
C ALA A 179 9.09 -1.63 10.28
N GLU A 180 9.81 -0.54 10.07
CA GLU A 180 9.63 0.73 10.79
C GLU A 180 8.73 1.72 10.04
N ASN A 181 8.27 1.36 8.85
CA ASN A 181 7.39 2.18 8.04
C ASN A 181 5.93 2.02 8.44
N MET A 182 5.15 3.06 8.20
CA MET A 182 3.70 3.03 8.34
C MET A 182 3.02 3.08 6.97
N TRP A 183 1.99 2.25 6.80
CA TRP A 183 1.28 2.07 5.56
C TRP A 183 -0.20 2.40 5.71
N TYR A 184 -0.70 3.26 4.84
CA TYR A 184 -2.10 3.67 4.84
C TYR A 184 -2.71 3.52 3.45
N VAL A 185 -3.94 3.02 3.40
CA VAL A 185 -4.78 2.97 2.20
C VAL A 185 -6.10 3.65 2.50
N ASP A 186 -6.44 4.70 1.77
CA ASP A 186 -7.61 5.55 2.00
C ASP A 186 -7.77 5.98 3.47
N GLY A 187 -6.65 6.24 4.15
CA GLY A 187 -6.63 6.64 5.56
C GLY A 187 -6.69 5.48 6.57
N THR A 188 -6.89 4.23 6.15
CA THR A 188 -6.83 3.07 7.06
C THR A 188 -5.39 2.58 7.19
N ASN A 189 -4.95 2.34 8.42
CA ASN A 189 -3.64 1.76 8.70
C ASN A 189 -3.62 0.27 8.33
N VAL A 190 -2.86 -0.07 7.29
CA VAL A 190 -2.67 -1.43 6.76
C VAL A 190 -1.25 -1.93 6.99
N THR A 191 -0.53 -1.38 7.97
CA THR A 191 0.75 -1.92 8.41
C THR A 191 0.54 -3.28 9.05
N GLU A 192 1.32 -4.25 8.65
CA GLU A 192 1.25 -5.61 9.18
C GLU A 192 1.64 -5.63 10.68
N ILE A 193 0.90 -6.39 11.50
CA ILE A 193 1.02 -6.31 12.96
C ILE A 193 2.29 -6.99 13.47
N HIS A 194 2.67 -8.10 12.83
CA HIS A 194 3.76 -8.95 13.32
C HIS A 194 5.15 -8.49 12.85
N VAL A 195 5.28 -8.13 11.57
CA VAL A 195 6.58 -7.82 10.94
C VAL A 195 6.74 -6.32 10.66
N GLY A 196 5.66 -5.54 10.77
CA GLY A 196 5.68 -4.10 10.51
C GLY A 196 5.74 -3.70 9.03
N THR A 197 5.77 -4.66 8.11
CA THR A 197 5.76 -4.39 6.67
C THR A 197 4.35 -4.08 6.16
N ARG A 198 4.19 -3.94 4.87
CA ARG A 198 2.89 -3.70 4.26
C ARG A 198 2.03 -4.98 4.23
N ALA A 199 0.85 -4.94 4.84
CA ALA A 199 -0.08 -6.07 4.85
C ALA A 199 -1.00 -6.13 3.62
N GLN A 200 -1.32 -5.01 2.97
CA GLN A 200 -2.27 -4.95 1.87
C GLN A 200 -1.65 -4.42 0.58
N ASN A 201 -1.89 -5.13 -0.52
CA ASN A 201 -1.50 -4.68 -1.84
C ASN A 201 -2.62 -3.84 -2.49
N VAL A 202 -2.25 -2.80 -3.22
CA VAL A 202 -3.16 -2.04 -4.08
C VAL A 202 -2.63 -2.13 -5.50
N VAL A 203 -3.51 -2.52 -6.40
CA VAL A 203 -3.17 -2.59 -7.83
C VAL A 203 -2.92 -1.18 -8.34
N LEU A 204 -1.82 -0.99 -9.02
CA LEU A 204 -1.33 0.33 -9.37
C LEU A 204 -2.29 1.14 -10.25
N GLU A 205 -3.02 0.47 -11.13
CA GLU A 205 -4.04 1.09 -11.99
C GLU A 205 -5.25 1.64 -11.21
N LEU A 206 -5.41 1.20 -9.95
CA LEU A 206 -6.47 1.64 -9.05
C LEU A 206 -6.03 2.78 -8.13
N VAL A 207 -4.74 3.07 -8.12
CA VAL A 207 -4.14 4.16 -7.34
C VAL A 207 -4.34 5.47 -8.08
N ASP A 208 -4.76 6.48 -7.37
CA ASP A 208 -4.80 7.86 -7.84
C ASP A 208 -3.49 8.59 -7.52
N GLU A 209 -3.06 8.47 -6.28
CA GLU A 209 -1.81 9.06 -5.79
C GLU A 209 -1.16 8.20 -4.71
N VAL A 210 0.16 8.25 -4.65
CA VAL A 210 0.97 7.74 -3.54
C VAL A 210 1.82 8.86 -2.99
N LYS A 211 1.73 9.12 -1.70
CA LYS A 211 2.62 10.02 -0.99
C LYS A 211 3.57 9.20 -0.11
N VAL A 212 4.85 9.36 -0.34
CA VAL A 212 5.91 8.83 0.53
C VAL A 212 6.49 9.99 1.31
N THR A 213 6.41 9.93 2.62
CA THR A 213 6.99 10.92 3.54
C THR A 213 8.13 10.26 4.27
N ALA A 214 9.34 10.76 4.08
CA ALA A 214 10.55 10.17 4.63
C ALA A 214 10.88 10.73 6.02
N SER A 215 10.71 12.04 6.21
CA SER A 215 11.01 12.69 7.49
C SER A 215 10.27 14.03 7.61
N GLY A 216 10.30 14.60 8.82
CA GLY A 216 9.63 15.87 9.10
C GLY A 216 8.10 15.77 9.14
N TYR A 217 7.55 14.57 9.21
CA TYR A 217 6.10 14.37 9.34
C TYR A 217 5.60 14.80 10.72
N ASN A 218 4.35 15.21 10.77
CA ASN A 218 3.71 15.72 11.98
C ASN A 218 3.55 14.62 13.04
N ALA A 219 3.34 15.02 14.30
CA ALA A 219 3.13 14.11 15.43
C ALA A 219 1.93 13.16 15.26
N GLU A 220 1.03 13.46 14.32
CA GLU A 220 -0.08 12.58 13.91
C GLU A 220 0.35 11.21 13.36
N PHE A 221 1.62 11.06 12.94
CA PHE A 221 2.20 9.81 12.47
C PHE A 221 3.00 9.10 13.58
N GLY A 222 2.48 9.09 14.78
CA GLY A 222 3.09 8.38 15.90
C GLY A 222 3.26 6.89 15.59
N GLY A 223 4.40 6.32 16.02
CA GLY A 223 4.75 4.91 15.84
C GLY A 223 5.53 4.59 14.57
N SER A 224 5.71 5.53 13.64
CA SER A 224 6.68 5.38 12.55
C SER A 224 8.06 5.84 13.03
N MET A 225 9.07 5.02 12.80
CA MET A 225 10.49 5.39 12.94
C MET A 225 11.18 5.50 11.57
N GLY A 226 10.51 5.01 10.53
CA GLY A 226 10.89 5.09 9.13
C GLY A 226 10.01 6.04 8.34
N GLY A 227 9.62 5.64 7.15
CA GLY A 227 8.74 6.42 6.27
C GLY A 227 7.26 6.19 6.54
N VAL A 228 6.45 7.12 6.06
CA VAL A 228 4.99 7.00 6.00
C VAL A 228 4.56 6.95 4.54
N VAL A 229 3.91 5.86 4.15
CA VAL A 229 3.39 5.66 2.80
C VAL A 229 1.86 5.74 2.84
N ASN A 230 1.32 6.71 2.12
CA ASN A 230 -0.12 6.91 2.03
C ASN A 230 -0.57 6.72 0.57
N VAL A 231 -1.48 5.77 0.38
CA VAL A 231 -2.05 5.41 -0.93
C VAL A 231 -3.51 5.85 -0.97
N ILE A 232 -3.86 6.63 -1.97
CA ILE A 232 -5.24 7.03 -2.23
C ILE A 232 -5.73 6.30 -3.47
N THR A 233 -6.83 5.59 -3.31
CA THR A 233 -7.49 4.91 -4.41
C THR A 233 -8.35 5.87 -5.22
N ARG A 234 -8.57 5.54 -6.49
CA ARG A 234 -9.40 6.33 -7.41
C ARG A 234 -10.83 6.49 -6.88
N SER A 235 -11.43 7.62 -7.18
CA SER A 235 -12.82 7.95 -6.84
C SER A 235 -13.63 8.17 -8.12
N GLY A 236 -14.94 8.03 -8.03
CA GLY A 236 -15.86 8.44 -9.09
C GLY A 236 -15.91 9.95 -9.27
N GLY A 237 -16.58 10.40 -10.32
CA GLY A 237 -16.77 11.80 -10.65
C GLY A 237 -18.07 12.00 -11.46
N ASN A 238 -18.32 13.23 -11.94
CA ASN A 238 -19.52 13.56 -12.72
C ASN A 238 -19.49 13.05 -14.17
N THR A 239 -18.45 12.35 -14.57
CA THR A 239 -18.33 11.70 -15.87
C THR A 239 -18.03 10.22 -15.65
N PHE A 240 -18.68 9.36 -16.43
CA PHE A 240 -18.35 7.94 -16.43
C PHE A 240 -17.01 7.72 -17.10
N ARG A 241 -16.13 7.00 -16.42
CA ARG A 241 -14.81 6.60 -16.92
C ARG A 241 -14.53 5.17 -16.50
N GLY A 242 -13.94 4.39 -17.38
CA GLY A 242 -13.57 3.01 -17.09
C GLY A 242 -12.36 2.61 -17.90
N ASP A 243 -11.65 1.61 -17.41
CA ASP A 243 -10.50 1.05 -18.09
C ASP A 243 -10.69 -0.47 -18.15
N VAL A 244 -10.31 -1.06 -19.29
CA VAL A 244 -10.20 -2.51 -19.49
C VAL A 244 -8.81 -2.80 -20.04
N MET A 245 -8.04 -3.57 -19.30
CA MET A 245 -6.67 -3.92 -19.68
C MET A 245 -6.43 -5.41 -19.48
N GLY A 246 -5.56 -5.99 -20.28
CA GLY A 246 -5.16 -7.39 -20.17
C GLY A 246 -3.65 -7.53 -20.31
N TYR A 247 -3.06 -8.40 -19.52
CA TYR A 247 -1.64 -8.72 -19.58
C TYR A 247 -1.47 -10.23 -19.65
N TYR A 248 -0.62 -10.64 -20.55
CA TYR A 248 -0.22 -12.03 -20.69
C TYR A 248 1.30 -12.14 -20.67
N ASN A 249 1.79 -13.06 -19.89
CA ASN A 249 3.21 -13.36 -19.81
C ASN A 249 3.43 -14.87 -19.77
N ASN A 250 4.47 -15.34 -20.40
CA ASN A 250 4.90 -16.74 -20.34
C ASN A 250 6.42 -16.83 -20.51
N ASN A 251 6.98 -18.02 -20.22
CA ASN A 251 8.41 -18.25 -20.32
C ASN A 251 8.98 -18.09 -21.74
N LYS A 252 8.16 -18.11 -22.79
CA LYS A 252 8.61 -17.93 -24.19
C LYS A 252 8.77 -16.46 -24.57
N LEU A 253 8.12 -15.55 -23.84
CA LEU A 253 8.19 -14.10 -24.08
C LEU A 253 9.38 -13.45 -23.38
N TYR A 254 10.02 -14.12 -22.42
CA TYR A 254 11.24 -13.61 -21.81
C TYR A 254 12.43 -13.79 -22.77
N MET A 255 13.25 -12.75 -22.89
CA MET A 255 14.58 -12.91 -23.48
C MET A 255 15.34 -13.90 -22.60
N GLN A 256 15.63 -15.04 -23.19
CA GLN A 256 16.43 -16.06 -22.51
C GLN A 256 17.87 -15.56 -22.48
N GLY A 257 18.37 -15.26 -21.28
CA GLY A 257 19.80 -15.08 -21.09
C GLY A 257 20.54 -16.33 -21.55
N LYS A 258 21.79 -16.20 -22.00
CA LYS A 258 22.66 -17.34 -22.18
C LYS A 258 22.72 -18.12 -20.88
N ALA A 259 22.57 -19.45 -20.97
CA ALA A 259 22.85 -20.33 -19.85
C ALA A 259 24.23 -19.98 -19.26
N ARG A 260 24.32 -19.94 -17.95
CA ARG A 260 25.56 -19.64 -17.25
C ARG A 260 26.19 -20.94 -16.81
N ASP A 261 27.46 -21.06 -17.09
CA ASP A 261 28.26 -22.14 -16.56
C ASP A 261 28.78 -21.75 -15.17
N TYR A 262 28.68 -22.63 -14.22
CA TYR A 262 29.23 -22.42 -12.88
C TYR A 262 29.72 -23.74 -12.27
N LEU A 263 30.63 -23.64 -11.32
CA LEU A 263 31.11 -24.78 -10.56
C LEU A 263 30.28 -24.93 -9.29
N ARG A 264 29.82 -26.14 -9.03
CA ARG A 264 29.21 -26.50 -7.75
C ARG A 264 29.96 -27.67 -7.13
N LEU A 265 29.92 -27.80 -5.83
CA LEU A 265 30.36 -29.02 -5.15
C LEU A 265 29.49 -30.17 -5.61
N ASN A 266 30.14 -31.27 -6.03
CA ASN A 266 29.44 -32.48 -6.41
C ASN A 266 28.67 -33.00 -5.18
N PRO A 267 27.33 -33.03 -5.19
CA PRO A 267 26.55 -33.48 -4.04
C PRO A 267 26.63 -34.99 -3.83
N TYR A 268 27.18 -35.72 -4.79
CA TYR A 268 27.29 -37.16 -4.74
C TYR A 268 28.58 -37.66 -4.07
N ASP A 269 29.60 -36.81 -3.98
CA ASP A 269 30.83 -37.11 -3.30
C ASP A 269 31.34 -35.88 -2.52
N PRO A 270 30.76 -35.61 -1.35
CA PRO A 270 31.19 -34.50 -0.53
C PRO A 270 32.59 -34.71 0.07
N THR A 271 33.16 -35.91 -0.03
CA THR A 271 34.47 -36.24 0.53
C THR A 271 35.63 -35.84 -0.36
N THR A 272 35.40 -35.72 -1.63
CA THR A 272 36.47 -35.45 -2.61
C THR A 272 36.56 -33.99 -3.03
N LEU A 273 35.72 -33.09 -2.54
CA LEU A 273 35.70 -31.68 -2.94
C LEU A 273 35.76 -31.48 -4.46
N ILE A 274 35.21 -32.42 -5.22
CA ILE A 274 35.18 -32.34 -6.69
C ILE A 274 34.11 -31.31 -7.07
N TYR A 275 34.55 -30.29 -7.76
CA TYR A 275 33.63 -29.32 -8.38
C TYR A 275 33.12 -29.88 -9.68
N GLU A 276 31.83 -30.03 -9.80
CA GLU A 276 31.15 -30.38 -11.03
C GLU A 276 30.87 -29.11 -11.84
N TYR A 277 31.25 -29.14 -13.11
CA TYR A 277 30.87 -28.11 -14.05
C TYR A 277 29.40 -28.26 -14.41
N VAL A 278 28.58 -27.25 -14.08
CA VAL A 278 27.14 -27.29 -14.28
C VAL A 278 26.72 -26.12 -15.14
N ASN A 279 26.04 -26.44 -16.22
CA ASN A 279 25.37 -25.43 -17.02
C ASN A 279 23.97 -25.18 -16.48
N ASP A 280 23.51 -23.91 -16.45
CA ASP A 280 22.14 -23.55 -16.05
C ASP A 280 21.09 -24.35 -16.86
N ASP A 281 21.37 -24.71 -18.09
CA ASP A 281 20.51 -25.56 -18.91
C ASP A 281 20.30 -26.95 -18.29
N ASP A 282 21.32 -27.52 -17.65
CA ASP A 282 21.19 -28.80 -16.95
C ASP A 282 20.35 -28.73 -15.68
N LEU A 283 20.31 -27.56 -15.05
CA LEU A 283 19.56 -27.35 -13.81
C LEU A 283 18.12 -26.96 -14.05
N PHE A 284 17.88 -26.10 -15.05
CA PHE A 284 16.56 -25.51 -15.28
C PHE A 284 15.81 -26.17 -16.46
N PHE A 285 16.42 -27.05 -17.21
CA PHE A 285 15.90 -27.55 -18.47
C PHE A 285 15.84 -29.10 -18.59
N ASN A 286 15.80 -29.83 -17.50
CA ASN A 286 15.64 -31.28 -17.53
C ASN A 286 16.66 -32.01 -18.42
N GLY A 287 17.94 -31.67 -18.33
CA GLY A 287 18.95 -32.23 -19.22
C GLY A 287 18.71 -31.88 -20.69
N GLY A 288 18.23 -30.69 -20.97
CA GLY A 288 17.99 -30.16 -22.32
C GLY A 288 16.65 -30.56 -22.95
N LYS A 289 15.76 -31.24 -22.22
CA LYS A 289 14.52 -31.77 -22.83
C LYS A 289 13.32 -30.81 -22.76
N ASP A 290 13.08 -30.10 -21.65
CA ASP A 290 11.97 -29.16 -21.54
C ASP A 290 12.20 -28.17 -20.39
N ARG A 291 11.95 -26.90 -20.65
CA ARG A 291 11.95 -25.83 -19.61
C ARG A 291 10.72 -25.92 -18.74
N ASP A 292 10.84 -25.45 -17.50
CA ASP A 292 9.68 -25.17 -16.68
C ASP A 292 8.72 -24.27 -17.46
N ARG A 293 7.45 -24.65 -17.51
CA ARG A 293 6.42 -23.90 -18.23
C ARG A 293 5.74 -22.96 -17.26
N TYR A 294 5.85 -21.69 -17.55
CA TYR A 294 5.22 -20.63 -16.77
C TYR A 294 4.31 -19.79 -17.65
N TYR A 295 3.15 -19.46 -17.13
CA TYR A 295 2.32 -18.42 -17.70
C TYR A 295 1.57 -17.64 -16.62
N ARG A 296 1.28 -16.38 -16.91
CA ARG A 296 0.49 -15.46 -16.08
C ARG A 296 -0.47 -14.70 -16.98
N ILE A 297 -1.72 -14.68 -16.53
CA ILE A 297 -2.81 -13.92 -17.14
C ILE A 297 -3.30 -12.94 -16.08
N GLU A 298 -3.50 -11.69 -16.48
CA GLU A 298 -4.00 -10.64 -15.61
C GLU A 298 -5.01 -9.81 -16.37
N GLY A 299 -6.19 -9.58 -15.75
CA GLY A 299 -7.23 -8.69 -16.26
C GLY A 299 -7.37 -7.49 -15.32
N ILE A 300 -7.67 -6.32 -15.85
CA ILE A 300 -8.01 -5.13 -15.07
C ILE A 300 -9.30 -4.55 -15.64
N PHE A 301 -10.28 -4.40 -14.78
CA PHE A 301 -11.59 -3.82 -15.10
C PHE A 301 -11.85 -2.71 -14.08
N SER A 302 -12.17 -1.52 -14.55
CA SER A 302 -12.55 -0.44 -13.65
C SER A 302 -13.68 0.39 -14.26
N LEU A 303 -14.56 0.88 -13.39
CA LEU A 303 -15.65 1.78 -13.76
C LEU A 303 -15.89 2.75 -12.61
N GLY A 304 -15.97 4.04 -12.94
CA GLY A 304 -16.37 5.08 -12.00
C GLY A 304 -17.29 6.09 -12.66
N GLY A 305 -18.13 6.72 -11.85
CA GLY A 305 -19.10 7.70 -12.30
C GLY A 305 -19.96 8.22 -11.16
N TYR A 306 -21.10 8.77 -11.48
CA TYR A 306 -22.07 9.24 -10.50
C TYR A 306 -23.26 8.29 -10.36
N ILE A 307 -23.77 8.16 -9.15
CA ILE A 307 -25.08 7.60 -8.85
C ILE A 307 -26.10 8.75 -8.83
N ILE A 308 -25.74 9.83 -8.14
CA ILE A 308 -26.50 11.09 -8.15
C ILE A 308 -25.49 12.19 -8.52
N LYS A 309 -25.73 12.82 -9.69
CA LYS A 309 -24.84 13.87 -10.18
C LYS A 309 -24.63 14.96 -9.11
N ASP A 310 -23.40 15.43 -8.94
CA ASP A 310 -22.98 16.44 -7.97
C ASP A 310 -23.19 16.09 -6.49
N ARG A 311 -23.57 14.83 -6.14
CA ARG A 311 -23.83 14.43 -4.75
C ARG A 311 -23.29 13.07 -4.35
N LEU A 312 -23.36 12.07 -5.23
CA LEU A 312 -22.99 10.70 -4.90
C LEU A 312 -22.30 10.02 -6.07
N TRP A 313 -21.11 9.54 -5.86
CA TRP A 313 -20.26 8.89 -6.85
C TRP A 313 -19.82 7.52 -6.39
N PHE A 314 -19.48 6.70 -7.36
CA PHE A 314 -18.90 5.39 -7.14
C PHE A 314 -17.66 5.18 -8.00
N PHE A 315 -16.78 4.34 -7.53
CA PHE A 315 -15.70 3.73 -8.29
C PHE A 315 -15.62 2.26 -7.90
N GLY A 316 -15.58 1.39 -8.89
CA GLY A 316 -15.41 -0.06 -8.70
C GLY A 316 -14.32 -0.58 -9.59
N SER A 317 -13.60 -1.59 -9.10
CA SER A 317 -12.55 -2.25 -9.87
C SER A 317 -12.42 -3.72 -9.52
N PHE A 318 -11.96 -4.52 -10.49
CA PHE A 318 -11.67 -5.91 -10.34
C PHE A 318 -10.42 -6.28 -11.14
N ASN A 319 -9.44 -6.88 -10.48
CA ASN A 319 -8.20 -7.31 -11.10
C ASN A 319 -7.90 -8.77 -10.73
N PRO A 320 -8.43 -9.74 -11.51
CA PRO A 320 -8.05 -11.14 -11.39
C PRO A 320 -6.67 -11.38 -11.98
N ILE A 321 -5.85 -12.11 -11.25
CA ILE A 321 -4.54 -12.58 -11.68
C ILE A 321 -4.50 -14.09 -11.51
N TYR A 322 -4.12 -14.80 -12.56
CA TYR A 322 -3.85 -16.22 -12.51
C TYR A 322 -2.46 -16.51 -13.03
N SER A 323 -1.70 -17.32 -12.30
CA SER A 323 -0.39 -17.77 -12.73
C SER A 323 -0.20 -19.25 -12.43
N GLN A 324 0.44 -19.97 -13.33
CA GLN A 324 0.74 -21.37 -13.18
C GLN A 324 2.15 -21.66 -13.62
N THR A 325 2.83 -22.49 -12.86
CA THR A 325 4.13 -23.06 -13.18
C THR A 325 4.02 -24.58 -13.19
N ASN A 326 4.46 -25.21 -14.28
CA ASN A 326 4.62 -26.65 -14.39
C ASN A 326 6.12 -26.93 -14.45
N ALA A 327 6.61 -27.73 -13.52
CA ALA A 327 8.02 -28.03 -13.40
C ALA A 327 8.27 -29.54 -13.31
N LEU A 328 9.20 -30.03 -14.09
CA LEU A 328 9.68 -31.40 -13.97
C LEU A 328 10.88 -31.44 -13.01
N ARG A 329 10.84 -32.37 -12.06
CA ARG A 329 11.91 -32.52 -11.05
C ARG A 329 12.32 -33.96 -10.91
N ASP A 330 13.63 -34.17 -10.79
CA ASP A 330 14.25 -35.47 -10.51
C ASP A 330 14.51 -35.57 -8.98
N PHE A 331 13.92 -36.58 -8.36
CA PHE A 331 14.03 -36.79 -6.91
C PHE A 331 15.17 -37.70 -6.50
N ASN A 332 15.86 -38.32 -7.43
CA ASN A 332 16.98 -39.21 -7.15
C ASN A 332 18.25 -38.74 -7.84
N GLN A 333 18.53 -37.44 -7.78
CA GLN A 333 19.83 -36.91 -8.18
C GLN A 333 20.26 -37.36 -9.60
N ARG A 334 19.39 -37.13 -10.59
CA ARG A 334 19.58 -37.43 -12.03
C ARG A 334 19.38 -38.89 -12.48
N ASN A 335 19.20 -39.83 -11.56
CA ASN A 335 19.02 -41.24 -11.89
C ASN A 335 17.62 -41.80 -11.58
N GLY A 336 16.72 -40.94 -11.10
CA GLY A 336 15.36 -41.30 -10.71
C GLY A 336 14.31 -40.96 -11.76
N PRO A 337 13.07 -41.36 -11.53
CA PRO A 337 11.95 -40.93 -12.37
C PRO A 337 11.70 -39.43 -12.22
N TRP A 338 11.35 -38.80 -13.32
CA TRP A 338 10.94 -37.41 -13.35
C TRP A 338 9.49 -37.25 -12.94
N TYR A 339 9.25 -36.32 -12.02
CA TYR A 339 7.91 -36.00 -11.51
C TYR A 339 7.49 -34.62 -11.97
N ASN A 340 6.22 -34.49 -12.37
CA ASN A 340 5.64 -33.21 -12.76
C ASN A 340 4.97 -32.54 -11.56
N PHE A 341 5.41 -31.36 -11.22
CA PHE A 341 4.85 -30.52 -10.17
C PHE A 341 4.15 -29.33 -10.78
N ILE A 342 2.95 -29.06 -10.28
CA ILE A 342 2.13 -27.93 -10.71
C ILE A 342 1.92 -27.03 -9.50
N SER A 343 2.38 -25.80 -9.63
CA SER A 343 2.05 -24.72 -8.68
C SER A 343 1.26 -23.66 -9.43
N TRP A 344 0.18 -23.21 -8.80
CA TRP A 344 -0.59 -22.09 -9.31
C TRP A 344 -1.01 -21.17 -8.19
N TYR A 345 -1.14 -19.88 -8.50
CA TYR A 345 -1.73 -18.91 -7.62
C TYR A 345 -2.75 -18.07 -8.37
N ARG A 346 -3.77 -17.68 -7.63
CA ARG A 346 -4.82 -16.77 -8.09
C ARG A 346 -4.94 -15.63 -7.08
N TYR A 347 -4.95 -14.41 -7.59
CA TYR A 347 -5.29 -13.21 -6.83
C TYR A 347 -6.58 -12.63 -7.38
N ASP A 348 -7.54 -12.38 -6.51
CA ASP A 348 -8.79 -11.69 -6.82
C ASP A 348 -8.77 -10.34 -6.10
N ASN A 349 -8.17 -9.33 -6.73
CA ASN A 349 -8.13 -7.99 -6.18
C ASN A 349 -9.40 -7.25 -6.61
N ALA A 350 -10.12 -6.69 -5.66
CA ALA A 350 -11.32 -5.91 -5.92
C ALA A 350 -11.34 -4.66 -5.03
N SER A 351 -11.87 -3.57 -5.54
CA SER A 351 -12.15 -2.39 -4.71
C SER A 351 -13.45 -1.72 -5.10
N ILE A 352 -14.12 -1.18 -4.11
CA ILE A 352 -15.31 -0.34 -4.28
C ILE A 352 -15.13 0.88 -3.38
N LYS A 353 -15.39 2.07 -3.92
CA LYS A 353 -15.37 3.33 -3.19
C LYS A 353 -16.62 4.14 -3.52
N LEU A 354 -17.30 4.57 -2.48
CA LEU A 354 -18.41 5.52 -2.57
C LEU A 354 -17.95 6.85 -2.00
N THR A 355 -18.30 7.93 -2.66
CA THR A 355 -18.01 9.30 -2.19
C THR A 355 -19.27 10.11 -2.28
N ALA A 356 -19.60 10.85 -1.21
CA ALA A 356 -20.77 11.69 -1.14
C ALA A 356 -20.43 13.09 -0.64
N ALA A 357 -21.19 14.09 -1.10
CA ALA A 357 -21.27 15.44 -0.54
C ALA A 357 -22.71 15.74 -0.20
N PRO A 358 -23.19 15.32 0.98
CA PRO A 358 -24.59 15.48 1.34
C PRO A 358 -24.99 16.94 1.58
N MET A 359 -24.03 17.77 1.97
CA MET A 359 -24.22 19.22 2.19
C MET A 359 -22.92 19.98 1.91
N ALA A 360 -23.02 21.29 1.77
CA ALA A 360 -21.85 22.15 1.59
C ALA A 360 -20.85 21.97 2.74
N GLY A 361 -19.57 21.85 2.42
CA GLY A 361 -18.50 21.67 3.39
C GLY A 361 -18.38 20.26 3.99
N LEU A 362 -19.30 19.34 3.74
CA LEU A 362 -19.21 17.95 4.22
C LEU A 362 -18.94 16.99 3.06
N ARG A 363 -17.82 16.27 3.16
CA ARG A 363 -17.48 15.17 2.28
C ARG A 363 -17.36 13.88 3.08
N VAL A 364 -17.96 12.82 2.56
CA VAL A 364 -17.93 11.49 3.18
C VAL A 364 -17.45 10.48 2.13
N SER A 365 -16.60 9.55 2.51
CA SER A 365 -16.30 8.42 1.64
C SER A 365 -16.25 7.11 2.44
N ALA A 366 -16.62 6.04 1.75
CA ALA A 366 -16.49 4.68 2.24
C ALA A 366 -15.81 3.84 1.16
N SER A 367 -14.78 3.08 1.54
CA SER A 367 -14.09 2.17 0.62
C SER A 367 -13.96 0.78 1.21
N PHE A 368 -13.95 -0.19 0.30
CA PHE A 368 -13.65 -1.59 0.58
C PHE A 368 -12.60 -2.06 -0.42
N VAL A 369 -11.51 -2.61 0.08
CA VAL A 369 -10.43 -3.17 -0.74
C VAL A 369 -10.21 -4.61 -0.34
N ASN A 370 -10.31 -5.53 -1.29
CA ASN A 370 -10.10 -6.96 -1.12
C ASN A 370 -8.87 -7.42 -1.91
N ASN A 371 -8.01 -8.20 -1.26
CA ASN A 371 -6.88 -8.89 -1.86
C ASN A 371 -6.94 -10.38 -1.50
N PHE A 372 -7.97 -11.06 -1.95
CA PHE A 372 -8.03 -12.50 -1.75
C PHE A 372 -7.01 -13.19 -2.65
N SER A 373 -6.16 -14.02 -2.06
CA SER A 373 -5.28 -14.88 -2.83
C SER A 373 -5.42 -16.34 -2.42
N ARG A 374 -5.26 -17.20 -3.40
CA ARG A 374 -5.20 -18.65 -3.25
C ARG A 374 -3.98 -19.17 -3.96
N GLU A 375 -3.22 -19.96 -3.25
CA GLU A 375 -2.06 -20.66 -3.77
C GLU A 375 -2.26 -22.17 -3.62
N LYS A 376 -1.87 -22.94 -4.62
CA LYS A 376 -1.91 -24.39 -4.56
C LYS A 376 -0.72 -24.99 -5.28
N GLY A 377 -0.15 -26.00 -4.66
CA GLY A 377 1.01 -26.72 -5.14
C GLY A 377 2.31 -26.02 -4.72
N SER A 378 3.32 -26.81 -4.47
CA SER A 378 4.69 -26.36 -4.21
C SER A 378 5.62 -27.03 -5.18
N ILE A 379 6.56 -26.26 -5.74
CA ILE A 379 7.59 -26.80 -6.64
C ILE A 379 8.83 -27.07 -5.80
N PRO A 380 9.29 -28.32 -5.73
CA PRO A 380 10.54 -28.64 -5.04
C PRO A 380 11.74 -28.05 -5.76
N SER A 381 12.87 -27.98 -5.05
CA SER A 381 14.15 -27.68 -5.66
C SER A 381 14.47 -28.71 -6.76
N ILE A 382 15.38 -28.36 -7.67
CA ILE A 382 15.72 -29.18 -8.85
C ILE A 382 16.14 -30.60 -8.46
N ASN A 383 16.88 -30.71 -7.38
CA ASN A 383 17.36 -32.00 -6.87
C ASN A 383 16.38 -32.70 -5.94
N GLY A 384 15.16 -32.24 -5.81
CA GLY A 384 14.09 -32.73 -4.95
C GLY A 384 14.58 -33.45 -3.68
N THR A 385 14.11 -33.01 -2.53
CA THR A 385 14.38 -33.71 -1.28
C THR A 385 13.07 -34.27 -0.73
N GLY A 386 13.08 -35.53 -0.32
CA GLY A 386 11.90 -36.17 0.24
C GLY A 386 11.13 -37.06 -0.73
N ASN A 387 9.91 -37.42 -0.34
CA ASN A 387 9.03 -38.22 -1.16
C ASN A 387 8.23 -37.31 -2.13
N PRO A 388 8.35 -37.51 -3.47
CA PRO A 388 7.65 -36.70 -4.47
C PRO A 388 6.12 -36.82 -4.39
N GLU A 389 5.62 -37.89 -3.81
CA GLU A 389 4.19 -38.18 -3.71
C GLU A 389 3.54 -37.59 -2.44
N THR A 390 4.31 -36.87 -1.62
CA THR A 390 3.76 -36.29 -0.39
C THR A 390 2.61 -35.31 -0.69
N PRO A 391 1.56 -35.28 0.15
CA PRO A 391 0.46 -34.32 0.03
C PRO A 391 0.93 -32.85 0.07
N TYR A 392 2.11 -32.58 0.63
CA TYR A 392 2.72 -31.25 0.69
C TYR A 392 2.80 -30.56 -0.67
N TYR A 393 3.25 -31.26 -1.71
CA TYR A 393 3.37 -30.67 -3.05
C TYR A 393 2.02 -30.39 -3.73
N LYS A 394 0.92 -30.88 -3.13
CA LYS A 394 -0.45 -30.65 -3.62
C LYS A 394 -1.26 -29.73 -2.69
N SER A 395 -0.68 -29.33 -1.56
CA SER A 395 -1.32 -28.45 -0.59
C SER A 395 -1.28 -26.99 -1.05
N GLY A 396 -1.98 -26.14 -0.34
CA GLY A 396 -2.05 -24.72 -0.67
C GLY A 396 -2.52 -23.88 0.51
N TYR A 397 -2.62 -22.58 0.25
CA TYR A 397 -3.00 -21.58 1.22
C TYR A 397 -4.10 -20.69 0.65
N ASP A 398 -5.04 -20.31 1.50
CA ASP A 398 -5.96 -19.20 1.25
C ASP A 398 -5.54 -18.03 2.13
N TYR A 399 -5.51 -16.84 1.53
CA TYR A 399 -5.14 -15.59 2.19
C TYR A 399 -6.26 -14.57 1.97
N PRO A 400 -7.39 -14.66 2.71
CA PRO A 400 -8.34 -13.57 2.76
C PRO A 400 -7.66 -12.35 3.38
N ASN A 401 -7.64 -11.26 2.65
CA ASN A 401 -7.08 -10.00 3.09
C ASN A 401 -7.96 -8.86 2.58
N PHE A 402 -8.55 -8.10 3.47
CA PHE A 402 -9.37 -6.97 3.10
C PHE A 402 -9.28 -5.81 4.10
N SER A 403 -9.58 -4.63 3.62
CA SER A 403 -9.76 -3.46 4.46
C SER A 403 -11.03 -2.70 4.11
N THR A 404 -11.60 -2.05 5.10
CA THR A 404 -12.63 -1.04 4.94
C THR A 404 -12.11 0.29 5.46
N ALA A 405 -12.46 1.38 4.80
CA ALA A 405 -12.18 2.71 5.29
C ALA A 405 -13.46 3.56 5.22
N PHE A 406 -13.66 4.36 6.22
CA PHE A 406 -14.68 5.40 6.28
C PHE A 406 -14.00 6.73 6.60
N THR A 407 -14.31 7.75 5.83
CA THR A 407 -13.80 9.10 6.07
C THR A 407 -14.93 10.12 6.00
N ALA A 408 -14.90 11.10 6.89
CA ALA A 408 -15.80 12.24 6.86
C ALA A 408 -15.04 13.50 7.20
N ASP A 409 -15.07 14.48 6.30
CA ASP A 409 -14.41 15.76 6.47
C ASP A 409 -15.45 16.87 6.38
N TYR A 410 -15.52 17.66 7.44
CA TYR A 410 -16.37 18.85 7.51
C TYR A 410 -15.50 20.09 7.59
N SER A 411 -15.61 20.95 6.60
CA SER A 411 -15.01 22.29 6.58
C SER A 411 -16.10 23.33 6.85
N GLY A 412 -16.12 23.86 8.08
CA GLY A 412 -17.01 24.96 8.47
C GLY A 412 -16.34 26.30 8.25
N GLN A 413 -17.05 27.22 7.62
CA GLN A 413 -16.70 28.64 7.41
C GLN A 413 -15.26 29.04 7.79
N ASN A 414 -14.30 28.96 6.87
CA ASN A 414 -12.90 29.42 6.94
C ASN A 414 -12.02 28.94 8.12
N ASN A 415 -12.60 28.56 9.25
CA ASN A 415 -11.85 28.45 10.50
C ASN A 415 -11.87 27.05 11.11
N LEU A 416 -12.81 26.19 10.76
CA LEU A 416 -12.99 24.89 11.38
C LEU A 416 -12.85 23.76 10.36
N LEU A 417 -12.00 22.78 10.68
CA LEU A 417 -11.93 21.50 9.98
C LEU A 417 -12.11 20.38 10.99
N VAL A 418 -13.12 19.54 10.76
CA VAL A 418 -13.34 18.32 11.54
C VAL A 418 -13.17 17.12 10.62
N SER A 419 -12.29 16.22 10.99
CA SER A 419 -11.97 15.02 10.21
C SER A 419 -12.18 13.76 11.02
N LEU A 420 -13.04 12.86 10.55
CA LEU A 420 -13.24 11.53 11.09
C LEU A 420 -12.69 10.49 10.14
N ARG A 421 -11.92 9.56 10.66
CA ARG A 421 -11.40 8.39 9.94
C ARG A 421 -11.72 7.16 10.76
N ALA A 422 -12.20 6.12 10.11
CA ALA A 422 -12.38 4.81 10.73
C ALA A 422 -12.01 3.73 9.72
N GLY A 423 -11.38 2.66 10.19
CA GLY A 423 -10.97 1.58 9.32
C GLY A 423 -10.90 0.25 10.05
N TRP A 424 -11.14 -0.80 9.30
CA TRP A 424 -10.93 -2.18 9.72
C TRP A 424 -10.12 -2.91 8.66
N HIS A 425 -9.03 -3.49 9.09
CA HIS A 425 -8.18 -4.34 8.27
C HIS A 425 -8.15 -5.74 8.85
N ARG A 426 -8.34 -6.75 8.00
CA ARG A 426 -8.29 -8.16 8.38
C ARG A 426 -7.47 -8.95 7.39
N GLN A 427 -6.58 -9.75 7.92
CA GLN A 427 -5.79 -10.74 7.21
C GLN A 427 -5.95 -12.10 7.90
N ASP A 428 -6.34 -13.12 7.15
CA ASP A 428 -6.52 -14.49 7.65
C ASP A 428 -5.71 -15.42 6.75
N VAL A 429 -4.62 -15.94 7.28
CA VAL A 429 -3.73 -16.84 6.54
C VAL A 429 -3.99 -18.24 7.03
N GLY A 430 -4.47 -19.13 6.16
CA GLY A 430 -4.79 -20.48 6.53
C GLY A 430 -4.26 -21.52 5.54
N ASN A 431 -3.68 -22.59 6.06
CA ASN A 431 -3.31 -23.75 5.28
C ASN A 431 -4.55 -24.53 4.86
N GLN A 432 -4.72 -24.74 3.57
CA GLN A 432 -5.78 -25.59 3.05
C GLN A 432 -5.27 -27.00 2.72
N GLY A 433 -5.88 -28.00 3.33
CA GLY A 433 -5.69 -29.39 2.96
C GLY A 433 -4.40 -30.04 3.48
N ILE A 434 -3.63 -29.36 4.31
CA ILE A 434 -2.49 -29.97 4.98
C ILE A 434 -2.99 -30.64 6.25
N LYS A 435 -3.05 -31.97 6.24
CA LYS A 435 -3.20 -32.74 7.47
C LYS A 435 -1.80 -33.17 7.90
N PRO A 436 -1.44 -32.97 9.18
CA PRO A 436 -0.20 -33.55 9.70
C PRO A 436 -0.22 -35.07 9.46
N PRO A 437 0.92 -35.67 9.12
CA PRO A 437 1.00 -37.13 8.94
C PRO A 437 0.59 -37.83 10.26
N ALA A 438 -0.12 -38.94 10.14
CA ALA A 438 -0.62 -39.70 11.28
C ALA A 438 0.47 -40.38 12.12
N GLY A 439 1.74 -40.17 11.83
CA GLY A 439 2.87 -40.82 12.51
C GLY A 439 4.13 -39.92 12.49
N PRO A 440 5.21 -40.41 13.10
CA PRO A 440 6.47 -39.64 13.17
C PRO A 440 7.02 -39.36 11.78
N THR A 441 7.52 -38.15 11.59
CA THR A 441 8.25 -37.75 10.38
C THR A 441 9.72 -38.09 10.56
N TYR A 442 10.26 -38.89 9.67
CA TYR A 442 11.66 -39.24 9.63
C TYR A 442 12.41 -38.21 8.78
N TYR A 443 13.47 -37.68 9.33
CA TYR A 443 14.34 -36.72 8.67
C TYR A 443 15.77 -37.26 8.64
N PHE A 444 16.36 -37.36 7.46
CA PHE A 444 17.73 -37.79 7.31
C PHE A 444 18.65 -36.57 7.39
N ASN A 445 19.25 -36.37 8.55
CA ASN A 445 20.09 -35.20 8.80
C ASN A 445 21.44 -35.34 8.12
N PHE A 446 22.08 -34.22 7.95
CA PHE A 446 23.32 -33.99 7.25
C PHE A 446 24.47 -34.93 7.58
N ALA A 447 25.24 -35.25 6.55
CA ALA A 447 26.68 -35.42 6.59
C ALA A 447 27.25 -36.61 7.37
N ASN A 448 26.49 -37.58 7.79
CA ASN A 448 27.09 -38.76 8.38
C ASN A 448 27.22 -39.89 7.34
N THR A 449 28.18 -39.73 6.41
CA THR A 449 28.61 -40.75 5.48
C THR A 449 28.98 -42.07 6.20
N MET A 450 29.31 -41.98 7.48
CA MET A 450 29.65 -43.13 8.32
C MET A 450 28.43 -44.04 8.52
N TYR A 451 27.21 -43.53 8.67
CA TYR A 451 26.00 -44.36 8.79
C TYR A 451 25.55 -44.94 7.46
N GLN A 452 25.79 -44.27 6.36
CA GLN A 452 25.48 -44.80 5.02
C GLN A 452 26.28 -46.10 4.73
N SER A 453 27.57 -46.11 5.04
CA SER A 453 28.41 -47.29 4.88
C SER A 453 27.99 -48.44 5.82
N GLN A 454 27.53 -48.14 7.05
CA GLN A 454 27.06 -49.15 7.99
C GLN A 454 25.75 -49.81 7.53
N TYR A 455 24.76 -49.03 7.05
CA TYR A 455 23.52 -49.61 6.48
C TYR A 455 23.77 -50.42 5.22
N GLN A 456 24.69 -50.00 4.38
CA GLN A 456 25.13 -50.81 3.22
C GLN A 456 25.77 -52.13 3.65
N GLN A 457 26.66 -52.11 4.66
CA GLN A 457 27.28 -53.29 5.22
C GLN A 457 26.30 -54.24 5.91
N MET A 458 25.21 -53.70 6.48
CA MET A 458 24.12 -54.49 7.08
C MET A 458 23.16 -55.06 6.03
N GLY A 459 23.39 -54.87 4.74
CA GLY A 459 22.51 -55.35 3.67
C GLY A 459 21.17 -54.61 3.60
N ARG A 460 21.08 -53.38 4.15
CA ARG A 460 19.88 -52.55 4.12
C ARG A 460 20.08 -51.26 3.30
N PRO A 461 20.43 -51.35 2.02
CA PRO A 461 20.60 -50.20 1.17
C PRO A 461 19.31 -49.37 0.99
N ASP A 462 18.15 -50.00 1.23
CA ASP A 462 16.84 -49.37 1.20
C ASP A 462 16.67 -48.28 2.28
N LEU A 463 17.42 -48.36 3.36
CA LEU A 463 17.42 -47.36 4.45
C LEU A 463 18.38 -46.20 4.17
N VAL A 464 19.27 -46.33 3.21
CA VAL A 464 20.20 -45.27 2.85
C VAL A 464 19.43 -44.21 2.07
N LYS A 465 19.31 -43.01 2.68
CA LYS A 465 18.71 -41.85 2.07
C LYS A 465 19.76 -40.75 1.89
N TYR A 466 19.54 -39.89 0.91
CA TYR A 466 20.44 -38.75 0.72
C TYR A 466 20.23 -37.67 1.79
N ALA A 467 21.23 -36.85 2.02
CA ALA A 467 21.19 -35.77 3.00
C ALA A 467 20.00 -34.82 2.72
N GLY A 468 19.24 -34.52 3.78
CA GLY A 468 18.04 -33.71 3.67
C GLY A 468 16.77 -34.46 3.25
N TRP A 469 16.83 -35.81 3.09
CA TRP A 469 15.62 -36.58 2.82
C TRP A 469 14.68 -36.56 4.03
N ALA A 470 13.39 -36.42 3.77
CA ALA A 470 12.35 -36.52 4.78
C ALA A 470 11.20 -37.42 4.28
N SER A 471 10.61 -38.22 5.19
CA SER A 471 9.47 -39.11 4.86
C SER A 471 8.20 -38.34 4.53
N ALA A 472 8.10 -37.09 5.00
CA ALA A 472 7.07 -36.12 4.63
C ALA A 472 7.75 -34.80 4.28
N GLY A 473 7.10 -33.92 3.54
CA GLY A 473 7.61 -32.59 3.24
C GLY A 473 8.02 -31.87 4.53
N ALA A 474 9.15 -31.17 4.50
CA ALA A 474 9.87 -30.70 5.68
C ALA A 474 9.08 -29.79 6.64
N TRP A 475 7.93 -29.24 6.23
CA TRP A 475 7.21 -28.19 6.94
C TRP A 475 5.68 -28.36 6.82
N LEU A 476 5.17 -29.50 7.22
CA LEU A 476 3.73 -29.71 7.31
C LEU A 476 3.21 -29.14 8.63
N GLU A 477 3.12 -27.84 8.71
CA GLU A 477 2.50 -27.15 9.82
C GLU A 477 1.08 -26.76 9.43
N ALA A 478 0.08 -27.24 10.18
CA ALA A 478 -1.23 -26.63 10.10
C ALA A 478 -1.14 -25.28 10.81
N LYS A 479 -1.23 -24.22 10.04
CA LYS A 479 -1.05 -22.87 10.52
C LYS A 479 -2.26 -22.03 10.15
N ARG A 480 -2.81 -21.35 11.13
CA ARG A 480 -3.77 -20.28 10.90
C ARG A 480 -3.33 -19.03 11.64
N GLU A 481 -3.21 -17.94 10.91
CA GLU A 481 -2.88 -16.62 11.44
C GLU A 481 -4.00 -15.65 11.10
N LEU A 482 -4.76 -15.27 12.10
CA LEU A 482 -5.76 -14.23 11.99
C LEU A 482 -5.20 -12.95 12.60
N ARG A 483 -5.17 -11.87 11.82
CA ARG A 483 -4.75 -10.54 12.25
C ARG A 483 -5.81 -9.54 11.89
N GLU A 484 -6.23 -8.78 12.88
CA GLU A 484 -7.26 -7.76 12.73
C GLU A 484 -6.80 -6.46 13.37
N LYS A 485 -7.08 -5.37 12.70
CA LYS A 485 -6.81 -4.02 13.18
C LYS A 485 -8.03 -3.14 12.95
N VAL A 486 -8.55 -2.57 14.01
CA VAL A 486 -9.57 -1.53 13.95
C VAL A 486 -8.93 -0.23 14.38
N SER A 487 -9.10 0.80 13.60
CA SER A 487 -8.61 2.14 13.92
C SER A 487 -9.69 3.18 13.72
N SER A 488 -9.74 4.16 14.59
CA SER A 488 -10.65 5.29 14.45
C SER A 488 -9.97 6.55 14.98
N ASN A 489 -10.15 7.66 14.27
CA ASN A 489 -9.56 8.95 14.57
C ASN A 489 -10.57 10.05 14.40
N LEU A 490 -10.56 10.97 15.32
CA LEU A 490 -11.30 12.24 15.22
C LEU A 490 -10.33 13.40 15.43
N ASP A 491 -10.19 14.24 14.43
CA ASP A 491 -9.33 15.43 14.45
C ASP A 491 -10.17 16.69 14.30
N VAL A 492 -9.83 17.70 15.07
CA VAL A 492 -10.40 19.05 14.96
C VAL A 492 -9.27 20.04 14.78
N THR A 493 -9.31 20.81 13.72
CA THR A 493 -8.37 21.90 13.47
C THR A 493 -9.13 23.23 13.46
N TYR A 494 -8.67 24.17 14.27
CA TYR A 494 -9.23 25.50 14.32
C TYR A 494 -8.17 26.54 13.93
N TYR A 495 -8.53 27.42 12.99
CA TYR A 495 -7.66 28.47 12.49
C TYR A 495 -8.04 29.80 13.14
N LEU A 496 -7.06 30.47 13.72
CA LEU A 496 -7.23 31.74 14.43
C LEU A 496 -6.22 32.76 13.92
N ASN A 497 -6.69 33.96 13.60
CA ASN A 497 -5.86 35.10 13.29
C ASN A 497 -5.73 36.00 14.54
N LEU A 498 -4.63 35.82 15.29
CA LEU A 498 -4.35 36.62 16.49
C LEU A 498 -2.85 36.92 16.51
N ALA A 499 -2.46 38.15 16.18
CA ALA A 499 -1.05 38.56 16.03
C ALA A 499 -0.25 37.67 15.06
N GLY A 500 -0.92 37.04 14.07
CA GLY A 500 -0.42 36.10 13.12
C GLY A 500 -1.43 34.97 12.84
N GLU A 501 -1.14 34.11 11.88
CA GLU A 501 -1.96 32.93 11.59
C GLU A 501 -1.59 31.78 12.54
N HIS A 502 -2.55 31.26 13.27
CA HIS A 502 -2.40 30.10 14.14
C HIS A 502 -3.34 28.98 13.70
N ALA A 503 -2.82 27.74 13.63
CA ALA A 503 -3.61 26.54 13.40
C ALA A 503 -3.49 25.64 14.64
N TRP A 504 -4.58 25.49 15.36
CA TRP A 504 -4.65 24.63 16.54
C TRP A 504 -5.30 23.32 16.14
N LYS A 505 -4.56 22.21 16.27
CA LYS A 505 -5.05 20.88 15.97
C LYS A 505 -5.07 20.03 17.23
N ALA A 506 -6.18 19.37 17.49
CA ALA A 506 -6.34 18.38 18.54
C ALA A 506 -7.11 17.18 17.98
N GLY A 507 -6.82 15.99 18.50
CA GLY A 507 -7.49 14.79 18.04
C GLY A 507 -7.38 13.64 19.02
N VAL A 508 -8.16 12.60 18.78
CA VAL A 508 -8.17 11.34 19.53
C VAL A 508 -8.08 10.19 18.57
N GLN A 509 -7.20 9.26 18.86
CA GLN A 509 -7.02 8.01 18.12
C GLN A 509 -7.37 6.81 19.00
N PHE A 510 -8.11 5.88 18.42
CA PHE A 510 -8.34 4.54 18.97
C PHE A 510 -7.78 3.50 18.02
N ILE A 511 -6.98 2.58 18.54
CA ILE A 511 -6.46 1.43 17.79
C ILE A 511 -6.71 0.18 18.61
N TRP A 512 -7.37 -0.79 18.00
CA TRP A 512 -7.53 -2.14 18.53
C TRP A 512 -6.83 -3.12 17.62
N LEU A 513 -5.99 -3.97 18.20
CA LEU A 513 -5.21 -4.98 17.51
C LEU A 513 -5.61 -6.35 18.05
N HIS A 514 -5.86 -7.28 17.16
CA HIS A 514 -6.11 -8.68 17.50
C HIS A 514 -5.25 -9.58 16.63
N GLU A 515 -4.53 -10.47 17.28
CA GLU A 515 -3.76 -11.52 16.61
C GLU A 515 -4.12 -12.84 17.25
N ASN A 516 -4.50 -13.81 16.41
CA ASN A 516 -4.70 -15.20 16.83
C ASN A 516 -3.83 -16.08 15.94
N TYR A 517 -2.87 -16.72 16.58
CA TYR A 517 -1.93 -17.62 15.95
C TYR A 517 -2.19 -19.05 16.42
N ASP A 518 -2.77 -19.86 15.54
CA ASP A 518 -2.99 -21.28 15.79
C ASP A 518 -1.93 -22.08 15.01
N TYR A 519 -1.09 -22.73 15.78
CA TYR A 519 0.03 -23.50 15.27
C TYR A 519 -0.07 -24.94 15.78
N THR A 520 -0.38 -25.85 14.89
CA THR A 520 -0.34 -27.27 15.20
C THR A 520 0.99 -27.83 14.69
N PRO A 521 1.94 -28.12 15.58
CA PRO A 521 3.21 -28.72 15.18
C PRO A 521 2.97 -30.08 14.57
N ASN A 522 3.77 -30.39 13.57
CA ASN A 522 3.79 -31.70 12.96
C ASN A 522 4.10 -32.81 13.97
N ALA A 523 3.78 -34.04 13.58
CA ALA A 523 4.21 -35.24 14.27
C ALA A 523 5.68 -35.17 14.71
N PRO A 524 6.04 -35.83 15.80
CA PRO A 524 7.40 -35.77 16.34
C PRO A 524 8.43 -36.06 15.26
N ARG A 525 9.45 -35.20 15.19
CA ARG A 525 10.56 -35.33 14.28
C ARG A 525 11.52 -36.35 14.82
N VAL A 526 11.87 -37.36 14.04
CA VAL A 526 12.91 -38.33 14.34
C VAL A 526 14.10 -38.00 13.41
N ASN A 527 15.20 -37.51 14.02
CA ASN A 527 16.44 -37.21 13.29
C ASN A 527 17.31 -38.43 13.17
#